data_8b2231a100b4047630e459e7e8399dd7
#
_entry.id   8b2231a100b4047630e459e7e8399dd7
#
_cell.length_a   1.000
_cell.length_b   1.000
_cell.length_c   1.000
_cell.angle_alpha   90.00
_cell.angle_beta   90.00
_cell.angle_gamma   90.00
#
_symmetry.space_group_name_H-M   'P 1'
#
loop_
_entity.id
_entity.type
_entity.pdbx_description
1 polymer ?
#
loop_
_entity_poly.entity_id
_entity_poly.type
_entity_poly.pdbx_seq_one_letter_code
_entity_poly.pdbx_strand_id
1 'polypeptide(L)'
;MAQHGQIRDLFDEVEQSTGDARRDAFRRLVRMLAVHETAEEEVVHPYVKRAADGGDDIVADRLAEEKTAKQALSALDGMDVEDAAFLPRLLSLRTDVMEHARAEERYEFSQLRRLNDPGRLAAMAKAVKAAEAIAPTHPHPGVESGAANAVLGPMAAVVDRTRDAVRKALDKNG
;
A
#
# COMPACT_ATOMS: atom_id res chain seq x y z
N MET A 1 4.71 7.10 6.56
CA MET A 1 6.11 7.49 6.92
C MET A 1 6.87 6.39 7.69
N ALA A 2 6.37 5.81 8.78
CA ALA A 2 7.09 4.69 9.45
C ALA A 2 7.17 3.44 8.55
N GLN A 3 6.11 3.14 7.83
CA GLN A 3 6.06 2.01 6.91
C GLN A 3 6.96 2.18 5.69
N HIS A 4 7.08 3.37 5.10
CA HIS A 4 8.05 3.63 4.02
C HIS A 4 9.48 3.31 4.43
N GLY A 5 9.84 3.61 5.71
CA GLY A 5 11.12 3.18 6.27
C GLY A 5 11.25 1.67 6.33
N GLN A 6 10.22 0.96 6.82
CA GLN A 6 10.21 -0.50 6.90
C GLN A 6 10.26 -1.16 5.52
N ILE A 7 9.53 -0.61 4.54
CA ILE A 7 9.57 -1.08 3.14
C ILE A 7 10.98 -0.95 2.58
N ARG A 8 11.63 0.21 2.77
CA ARG A 8 13.00 0.42 2.34
C ARG A 8 13.96 -0.59 2.98
N ASP A 9 13.85 -0.79 4.29
CA ASP A 9 14.71 -1.72 5.03
C ASP A 9 14.49 -3.17 4.56
N LEU A 10 13.28 -3.56 4.19
CA LEU A 10 12.99 -4.86 3.59
C LEU A 10 13.57 -5.01 2.18
N PHE A 11 13.57 -3.98 1.35
CA PHE A 11 14.29 -4.00 0.07
C PHE A 11 15.79 -4.22 0.29
N ASP A 12 16.40 -3.50 1.23
CA ASP A 12 17.82 -3.68 1.58
C ASP A 12 18.10 -5.12 2.04
N GLU A 13 17.22 -5.72 2.83
CA GLU A 13 17.36 -7.10 3.30
C GLU A 13 17.30 -8.10 2.14
N VAL A 14 16.37 -7.94 1.20
CA VAL A 14 16.28 -8.82 0.01
C VAL A 14 17.55 -8.72 -0.83
N GLU A 15 18.06 -7.51 -1.06
CA GLU A 15 19.27 -7.28 -1.84
C GLU A 15 20.51 -7.92 -1.21
N GLN A 16 20.65 -7.83 0.12
CA GLN A 16 21.82 -8.32 0.87
C GLN A 16 21.76 -9.81 1.19
N SER A 17 20.60 -10.46 1.04
CA SER A 17 20.41 -11.88 1.32
C SER A 17 20.61 -12.76 0.08
N THR A 18 20.77 -14.07 0.28
CA THR A 18 20.80 -15.10 -0.77
C THR A 18 20.00 -16.32 -0.38
N GLY A 19 19.63 -17.15 -1.34
CA GLY A 19 18.92 -18.42 -1.10
C GLY A 19 17.61 -18.27 -0.32
N ASP A 20 17.41 -19.14 0.65
CA ASP A 20 16.19 -19.13 1.47
C ASP A 20 16.00 -17.85 2.28
N ALA A 21 17.08 -17.22 2.75
CA ALA A 21 17.01 -15.95 3.47
C ALA A 21 16.47 -14.83 2.55
N ARG A 22 16.91 -14.77 1.29
CA ARG A 22 16.37 -13.84 0.30
C ARG A 22 14.88 -14.11 0.03
N ARG A 23 14.52 -15.37 -0.12
CA ARG A 23 13.11 -15.76 -0.35
C ARG A 23 12.21 -15.34 0.81
N ASP A 24 12.64 -15.52 2.04
CA ASP A 24 11.88 -15.13 3.24
C ASP A 24 11.81 -13.60 3.40
N ALA A 25 12.89 -12.88 3.12
CA ALA A 25 12.88 -11.41 3.09
C ALA A 25 11.92 -10.88 2.02
N PHE A 26 11.95 -11.46 0.81
CA PHE A 26 11.08 -11.07 -0.29
C PHE A 26 9.60 -11.33 0.04
N ARG A 27 9.26 -12.47 0.65
CA ARG A 27 7.87 -12.72 1.11
C ARG A 27 7.38 -11.69 2.12
N ARG A 28 8.25 -11.23 3.03
CA ARG A 28 7.92 -10.15 3.97
C ARG A 28 7.72 -8.82 3.27
N LEU A 29 8.54 -8.51 2.27
CA LEU A 29 8.37 -7.32 1.42
C LEU A 29 7.05 -7.34 0.66
N VAL A 30 6.73 -8.45 -0.02
CA VAL A 30 5.45 -8.64 -0.73
C VAL A 30 4.26 -8.39 0.20
N ARG A 31 4.29 -9.01 1.37
CA ARG A 31 3.23 -8.83 2.37
C ARG A 31 3.13 -7.38 2.84
N MET A 32 4.25 -6.72 3.12
CA MET A 32 4.26 -5.35 3.61
C MET A 32 3.69 -4.39 2.56
N LEU A 33 4.09 -4.51 1.30
CA LEU A 33 3.57 -3.70 0.21
C LEU A 33 2.06 -3.91 0.01
N ALA A 34 1.59 -5.15 -0.05
CA ALA A 34 0.17 -5.43 -0.23
C ALA A 34 -0.70 -4.86 0.90
N VAL A 35 -0.23 -4.95 2.14
CA VAL A 35 -0.93 -4.41 3.32
C VAL A 35 -0.93 -2.87 3.31
N HIS A 36 0.20 -2.27 2.99
CA HIS A 36 0.40 -0.83 2.92
C HIS A 36 -0.53 -0.18 1.89
N GLU A 37 -0.47 -0.63 0.63
CA GLU A 37 -1.30 -0.14 -0.46
C GLU A 37 -2.81 -0.31 -0.16
N THR A 38 -3.23 -1.46 0.38
CA THR A 38 -4.63 -1.66 0.78
C THR A 38 -5.09 -0.64 1.82
N ALA A 39 -4.23 -0.30 2.78
CA ALA A 39 -4.57 0.68 3.81
C ALA A 39 -4.69 2.11 3.23
N GLU A 40 -3.90 2.45 2.23
CA GLU A 40 -3.96 3.74 1.53
C GLU A 40 -5.20 3.85 0.66
N GLU A 41 -5.50 2.84 -0.15
CA GLU A 41 -6.70 2.77 -0.97
C GLU A 41 -8.00 2.88 -0.16
N GLU A 42 -8.02 2.33 1.05
CA GLU A 42 -9.22 2.32 1.88
C GLU A 42 -9.36 3.55 2.80
N VAL A 43 -8.27 4.21 3.16
CA VAL A 43 -8.28 5.30 4.15
C VAL A 43 -7.77 6.62 3.58
N VAL A 44 -6.57 6.62 2.99
CA VAL A 44 -5.85 7.85 2.59
C VAL A 44 -6.45 8.43 1.33
N HIS A 45 -6.47 7.68 0.24
CA HIS A 45 -6.95 8.14 -1.06
C HIS A 45 -8.42 8.62 -1.05
N PRO A 46 -9.38 7.91 -0.41
CA PRO A 46 -10.76 8.39 -0.35
C PRO A 46 -10.90 9.70 0.44
N TYR A 47 -10.03 9.93 1.40
CA TYR A 47 -10.01 11.19 2.14
C TYR A 47 -9.41 12.33 1.29
N VAL A 48 -8.23 12.14 0.73
CA VAL A 48 -7.54 13.13 -0.12
C VAL A 48 -8.40 13.54 -1.30
N LYS A 49 -9.01 12.58 -1.98
CA LYS A 49 -9.92 12.80 -3.09
C LYS A 49 -11.07 13.75 -2.75
N ARG A 50 -11.61 13.69 -1.55
CA ARG A 50 -12.75 14.53 -1.10
C ARG A 50 -12.35 15.85 -0.49
N ALA A 51 -11.18 15.92 0.14
CA ALA A 51 -10.81 17.02 1.02
C ALA A 51 -9.73 17.94 0.45
N ALA A 52 -8.92 17.49 -0.49
CA ALA A 52 -7.82 18.26 -1.05
C ALA A 52 -8.20 18.91 -2.38
N ASP A 53 -7.70 20.12 -2.62
CA ASP A 53 -7.77 20.77 -3.93
C ASP A 53 -6.95 19.94 -4.93
N GLY A 54 -7.56 19.58 -6.07
CA GLY A 54 -6.95 18.67 -7.04
C GLY A 54 -6.83 17.21 -6.57
N GLY A 55 -7.57 16.83 -5.52
CA GLY A 55 -7.51 15.49 -4.91
C GLY A 55 -7.82 14.36 -5.87
N ASP A 56 -8.73 14.57 -6.86
CA ASP A 56 -9.02 13.57 -7.89
C ASP A 56 -7.79 13.25 -8.74
N ASP A 57 -7.05 14.27 -9.19
CA ASP A 57 -5.86 14.10 -10.02
C ASP A 57 -4.71 13.48 -9.22
N ILE A 58 -4.49 13.96 -7.99
CA ILE A 58 -3.47 13.42 -7.09
C ILE A 58 -3.69 11.91 -6.88
N VAL A 59 -4.91 11.51 -6.56
CA VAL A 59 -5.23 10.10 -6.30
C VAL A 59 -5.18 9.27 -7.59
N ALA A 60 -5.59 9.81 -8.73
CA ALA A 60 -5.50 9.11 -10.01
C ALA A 60 -4.04 8.78 -10.37
N ASP A 61 -3.12 9.71 -10.15
CA ASP A 61 -1.69 9.49 -10.36
C ASP A 61 -1.14 8.38 -9.42
N ARG A 62 -1.51 8.43 -8.12
CA ARG A 62 -1.08 7.40 -7.14
C ARG A 62 -1.57 6.02 -7.52
N LEU A 63 -2.85 5.87 -7.84
CA LEU A 63 -3.43 4.58 -8.26
C LEU A 63 -2.80 4.02 -9.55
N ALA A 64 -2.37 4.88 -10.48
CA ALA A 64 -1.65 4.45 -11.67
C ALA A 64 -0.24 3.92 -11.35
N GLU A 65 0.47 4.57 -10.42
CA GLU A 65 1.78 4.12 -9.93
C GLU A 65 1.66 2.80 -9.17
N GLU A 66 0.71 2.68 -8.23
CA GLU A 66 0.43 1.45 -7.49
C GLU A 66 0.10 0.28 -8.41
N LYS A 67 -0.72 0.51 -9.44
CA LYS A 67 -1.04 -0.52 -10.44
C LYS A 67 0.21 -1.06 -11.12
N THR A 68 1.12 -0.17 -11.51
CA THR A 68 2.38 -0.56 -12.13
C THR A 68 3.26 -1.34 -11.15
N ALA A 69 3.36 -0.89 -9.91
CA ALA A 69 4.11 -1.57 -8.85
C ALA A 69 3.52 -2.96 -8.53
N LYS A 70 2.19 -3.09 -8.45
CA LYS A 70 1.49 -4.38 -8.25
C LYS A 70 1.78 -5.38 -9.37
N GLN A 71 1.82 -4.94 -10.62
CA GLN A 71 2.15 -5.79 -11.76
C GLN A 71 3.61 -6.27 -11.70
N ALA A 72 4.55 -5.38 -11.39
CA ALA A 72 5.95 -5.71 -11.23
C ALA A 72 6.18 -6.66 -10.05
N LEU A 73 5.54 -6.41 -8.91
CA LEU A 73 5.61 -7.24 -7.71
C LEU A 73 5.04 -8.64 -7.95
N SER A 74 3.89 -8.73 -8.63
CA SER A 74 3.28 -10.03 -9.00
C SER A 74 4.16 -10.84 -9.96
N ALA A 75 4.85 -10.18 -10.89
CA ALA A 75 5.80 -10.84 -11.78
C ALA A 75 7.02 -11.38 -11.01
N LEU A 76 7.53 -10.63 -10.02
CA LEU A 76 8.63 -11.04 -9.15
C LEU A 76 8.22 -12.19 -8.22
N ASP A 77 7.00 -12.19 -7.68
CA ASP A 77 6.50 -13.23 -6.77
C ASP A 77 6.43 -14.62 -7.43
N GLY A 78 6.31 -14.64 -8.76
CA GLY A 78 6.36 -15.87 -9.55
C GLY A 78 7.78 -16.32 -9.97
N MET A 79 8.84 -15.55 -9.62
CA MET A 79 10.22 -15.86 -10.04
C MET A 79 11.00 -16.63 -8.97
N ASP A 80 12.03 -17.36 -9.42
CA ASP A 80 13.06 -17.83 -8.49
C ASP A 80 13.93 -16.63 -8.06
N VAL A 81 14.12 -16.47 -6.75
CA VAL A 81 14.92 -15.38 -6.17
C VAL A 81 16.43 -15.47 -6.54
N GLU A 82 16.87 -16.63 -7.03
CA GLU A 82 18.25 -16.84 -7.53
C GLU A 82 18.36 -16.66 -9.05
N ASP A 83 17.24 -16.38 -9.75
CA ASP A 83 17.29 -16.03 -11.18
C ASP A 83 18.08 -14.73 -11.37
N ALA A 84 18.96 -14.73 -12.37
CA ALA A 84 19.82 -13.58 -12.69
C ALA A 84 19.01 -12.29 -13.00
N ALA A 85 17.75 -12.41 -13.44
CA ALA A 85 16.88 -11.29 -13.72
C ALA A 85 16.12 -10.79 -12.48
N PHE A 86 16.11 -11.54 -11.35
CA PHE A 86 15.36 -11.18 -10.16
C PHE A 86 15.83 -9.84 -9.55
N LEU A 87 17.10 -9.73 -9.20
CA LEU A 87 17.64 -8.51 -8.59
C LEU A 87 17.50 -7.25 -9.46
N PRO A 88 17.82 -7.28 -10.78
CA PRO A 88 17.56 -6.12 -11.64
C PRO A 88 16.10 -5.66 -11.63
N ARG A 89 15.15 -6.58 -11.65
CA ARG A 89 13.70 -6.26 -11.58
C ARG A 89 13.29 -5.76 -10.21
N LEU A 90 13.83 -6.33 -9.13
CA LEU A 90 13.61 -5.86 -7.76
C LEU A 90 14.09 -4.41 -7.59
N LEU A 91 15.26 -4.06 -8.13
CA LEU A 91 15.80 -2.70 -8.07
C LEU A 91 14.97 -1.69 -8.85
N SER A 92 14.38 -2.11 -9.98
CA SER A 92 13.43 -1.28 -10.72
C SER A 92 12.18 -1.03 -9.88
N LEU A 93 11.57 -2.10 -9.33
CA LEU A 93 10.41 -1.98 -8.43
C LEU A 93 10.72 -1.09 -7.22
N ARG A 94 11.90 -1.25 -6.61
CA ARG A 94 12.34 -0.41 -5.50
C ARG A 94 12.34 1.07 -5.88
N THR A 95 12.83 1.42 -7.05
CA THR A 95 12.87 2.80 -7.53
C THR A 95 11.46 3.36 -7.64
N ASP A 96 10.55 2.63 -8.29
CA ASP A 96 9.16 3.03 -8.48
C ASP A 96 8.43 3.22 -7.14
N VAL A 97 8.57 2.26 -6.21
CA VAL A 97 7.97 2.32 -4.87
C VAL A 97 8.53 3.49 -4.05
N MET A 98 9.83 3.77 -4.13
CA MET A 98 10.42 4.90 -3.40
C MET A 98 10.04 6.26 -4.00
N GLU A 99 9.82 6.35 -5.30
CA GLU A 99 9.30 7.56 -5.96
C GLU A 99 7.83 7.80 -5.57
N HIS A 100 7.02 6.77 -5.61
CA HIS A 100 5.63 6.77 -5.13
C HIS A 100 5.53 7.26 -3.68
N ALA A 101 6.25 6.66 -2.75
CA ALA A 101 6.27 7.05 -1.34
C ALA A 101 6.66 8.54 -1.13
N ARG A 102 7.62 9.06 -1.91
CA ARG A 102 7.98 10.48 -1.86
C ARG A 102 6.86 11.39 -2.34
N ALA A 103 6.14 10.96 -3.37
CA ALA A 103 5.03 11.70 -3.92
C ALA A 103 3.85 11.75 -2.93
N GLU A 104 3.52 10.65 -2.25
CA GLU A 104 2.53 10.63 -1.17
C GLU A 104 2.91 11.55 0.00
N GLU A 105 4.14 11.46 0.47
CA GLU A 105 4.64 12.32 1.55
C GLU A 105 4.53 13.81 1.19
N ARG A 106 4.78 14.14 -0.08
CA ARG A 106 4.77 15.51 -0.59
C ARG A 106 3.35 16.02 -0.86
N TYR A 107 2.52 15.23 -1.51
CA TYR A 107 1.24 15.71 -2.05
C TYR A 107 0.05 15.29 -1.18
N GLU A 108 0.02 14.07 -0.65
CA GLU A 108 -1.09 13.58 0.15
C GLU A 108 -0.92 13.86 1.65
N PHE A 109 0.17 13.41 2.25
CA PHE A 109 0.37 13.56 3.70
C PHE A 109 0.57 15.02 4.13
N SER A 110 1.09 15.87 3.24
CA SER A 110 1.14 17.32 3.48
C SER A 110 -0.27 17.91 3.56
N GLN A 111 -1.18 17.51 2.67
CA GLN A 111 -2.59 17.93 2.68
C GLN A 111 -3.32 17.38 3.91
N LEU A 112 -3.13 16.10 4.25
CA LEU A 112 -3.71 15.51 5.45
C LEU A 112 -3.37 16.34 6.69
N ARG A 113 -2.10 16.68 6.87
CA ARG A 113 -1.64 17.49 8.00
C ARG A 113 -2.19 18.91 8.00
N ARG A 114 -2.35 19.52 6.82
CA ARG A 114 -2.88 20.86 6.67
C ARG A 114 -4.38 20.95 6.96
N LEU A 115 -5.14 19.93 6.56
CA LEU A 115 -6.60 19.93 6.59
C LEU A 115 -7.20 19.35 7.87
N ASN A 116 -6.38 18.75 8.76
CA ASN A 116 -6.87 18.05 9.93
C ASN A 116 -6.16 18.45 11.21
N ASP A 117 -6.93 18.44 12.30
CA ASP A 117 -6.38 18.54 13.65
C ASP A 117 -5.70 17.22 14.09
N PRO A 118 -4.92 17.24 15.19
CA PRO A 118 -4.22 16.04 15.67
C PRO A 118 -5.15 14.87 16.04
N GLY A 119 -6.37 15.15 16.51
CA GLY A 119 -7.35 14.12 16.85
C GLY A 119 -7.82 13.36 15.62
N ARG A 120 -8.12 14.07 14.55
CA ARG A 120 -8.52 13.48 13.26
C ARG A 120 -7.39 12.67 12.64
N LEU A 121 -6.17 13.17 12.68
CA LEU A 121 -4.99 12.42 12.20
C LEU A 121 -4.76 11.14 13.01
N ALA A 122 -4.97 11.18 14.33
CA ALA A 122 -4.87 9.99 15.18
C ALA A 122 -5.98 8.97 14.85
N ALA A 123 -7.20 9.43 14.55
CA ALA A 123 -8.29 8.55 14.11
C ALA A 123 -7.97 7.87 12.76
N MET A 124 -7.43 8.62 11.80
CA MET A 124 -6.99 8.06 10.51
C MET A 124 -5.86 7.04 10.70
N ALA A 125 -4.88 7.30 11.56
CA ALA A 125 -3.82 6.34 11.86
C ALA A 125 -4.35 5.04 12.49
N LYS A 126 -5.41 5.10 13.30
CA LYS A 126 -6.09 3.90 13.82
C LYS A 126 -6.85 3.16 12.71
N ALA A 127 -7.48 3.89 11.79
CA ALA A 127 -8.17 3.30 10.64
C ALA A 127 -7.20 2.58 9.71
N VAL A 128 -6.04 3.18 9.41
CA VAL A 128 -4.94 2.54 8.67
C VAL A 128 -4.53 1.23 9.35
N LYS A 129 -4.25 1.24 10.65
CA LYS A 129 -3.90 0.01 11.40
C LYS A 129 -4.99 -1.05 11.37
N ALA A 130 -6.26 -0.66 11.37
CA ALA A 130 -7.37 -1.60 11.26
C ALA A 130 -7.44 -2.21 9.85
N ALA A 131 -7.19 -1.41 8.81
CA ALA A 131 -7.12 -1.88 7.42
C ALA A 131 -5.95 -2.87 7.24
N GLU A 132 -4.76 -2.54 7.74
CA GLU A 132 -3.58 -3.40 7.73
C GLU A 132 -3.81 -4.78 8.37
N ALA A 133 -4.56 -4.81 9.46
CA ALA A 133 -4.82 -6.06 10.20
C ALA A 133 -5.65 -7.09 9.43
N ILE A 134 -6.36 -6.67 8.38
CA ILE A 134 -7.26 -7.50 7.58
C ILE A 134 -6.94 -7.46 6.08
N ALA A 135 -5.92 -6.72 5.69
CA ALA A 135 -5.48 -6.60 4.30
C ALA A 135 -4.96 -7.95 3.75
N PRO A 136 -5.10 -8.19 2.43
CA PRO A 136 -4.47 -9.32 1.76
C PRO A 136 -2.96 -9.30 1.95
N THR A 137 -2.35 -10.48 1.95
CA THR A 137 -0.89 -10.62 2.15
C THR A 137 -0.13 -10.84 0.83
N HIS A 138 -0.84 -10.81 -0.30
CA HIS A 138 -0.28 -10.92 -1.66
C HIS A 138 -0.91 -9.87 -2.58
N PRO A 139 -0.16 -9.36 -3.56
CA PRO A 139 -0.68 -8.37 -4.50
C PRO A 139 -1.74 -8.99 -5.41
N HIS A 140 -2.79 -8.25 -5.72
CA HIS A 140 -3.84 -8.65 -6.64
C HIS A 140 -3.97 -7.60 -7.76
N PRO A 141 -3.20 -7.73 -8.86
CA PRO A 141 -3.31 -6.83 -10.01
C PRO A 141 -4.73 -6.80 -10.57
N GLY A 142 -5.24 -5.60 -10.86
CA GLY A 142 -6.60 -5.42 -11.38
C GLY A 142 -7.67 -5.16 -10.31
N VAL A 143 -7.28 -5.04 -9.05
CA VAL A 143 -8.16 -4.71 -7.92
C VAL A 143 -7.73 -3.36 -7.34
N GLU A 144 -8.03 -2.28 -8.04
CA GLU A 144 -7.57 -0.92 -7.71
C GLU A 144 -8.66 -0.03 -7.10
N SER A 145 -9.84 -0.59 -6.83
CA SER A 145 -10.90 0.14 -6.12
C SER A 145 -11.82 -0.81 -5.38
N GLY A 146 -12.35 -0.37 -4.26
CA GLY A 146 -13.34 -1.13 -3.51
C GLY A 146 -14.57 -1.55 -4.30
N ALA A 147 -14.85 -0.93 -5.47
CA ALA A 147 -15.93 -1.33 -6.37
C ALA A 147 -15.55 -2.53 -7.27
N ALA A 148 -14.29 -2.67 -7.67
CA ALA A 148 -13.80 -3.81 -8.47
C ALA A 148 -13.72 -5.09 -7.62
N ASN A 149 -13.50 -4.97 -6.33
CA ASN A 149 -13.47 -6.07 -5.37
C ASN A 149 -14.82 -6.80 -5.21
N ALA A 150 -15.95 -6.17 -5.54
CA ALA A 150 -17.28 -6.75 -5.40
C ALA A 150 -17.54 -7.96 -6.32
N VAL A 151 -16.70 -8.17 -7.33
CA VAL A 151 -16.88 -9.22 -8.35
C VAL A 151 -16.10 -10.51 -8.04
N LEU A 152 -15.18 -10.52 -7.07
CA LEU A 152 -14.19 -11.58 -6.89
C LEU A 152 -14.38 -12.50 -5.65
N GLY A 153 -15.60 -12.70 -5.17
CA GLY A 153 -15.93 -13.74 -4.17
C GLY A 153 -15.25 -13.52 -2.79
N PRO A 154 -14.34 -14.40 -2.33
CA PRO A 154 -13.74 -14.29 -0.98
C PRO A 154 -13.02 -12.96 -0.70
N MET A 155 -12.55 -12.28 -1.75
CA MET A 155 -11.92 -10.96 -1.64
C MET A 155 -12.94 -9.87 -1.31
N ALA A 156 -14.18 -9.95 -1.81
CA ALA A 156 -15.24 -9.02 -1.43
C ALA A 156 -15.48 -9.01 0.08
N ALA A 157 -15.41 -10.18 0.73
CA ALA A 157 -15.57 -10.30 2.18
C ALA A 157 -14.39 -9.70 2.98
N VAL A 158 -13.20 -9.61 2.41
CA VAL A 158 -12.04 -8.95 3.03
C VAL A 158 -12.22 -7.44 2.93
N VAL A 159 -12.58 -6.92 1.77
CA VAL A 159 -12.82 -5.49 1.53
C VAL A 159 -13.97 -4.97 2.40
N ASP A 160 -15.09 -5.68 2.47
CA ASP A 160 -16.22 -5.29 3.32
C ASP A 160 -15.82 -5.22 4.80
N ARG A 161 -15.06 -6.20 5.28
CA ARG A 161 -14.51 -6.19 6.65
C ARG A 161 -13.53 -5.04 6.88
N THR A 162 -12.69 -4.71 5.90
CA THR A 162 -11.78 -3.56 5.98
C THR A 162 -12.57 -2.26 6.09
N ARG A 163 -13.55 -2.06 5.22
CA ARG A 163 -14.44 -0.88 5.26
C ARG A 163 -15.19 -0.75 6.58
N ASP A 164 -15.74 -1.84 7.09
CA ASP A 164 -16.44 -1.83 8.37
C ASP A 164 -15.51 -1.52 9.55
N ALA A 165 -14.28 -2.07 9.54
CA ALA A 165 -13.27 -1.78 10.55
C ALA A 165 -12.82 -0.31 10.49
N VAL A 166 -12.59 0.24 9.30
CA VAL A 166 -12.25 1.65 9.06
C VAL A 166 -13.39 2.56 9.54
N ARG A 167 -14.65 2.29 9.14
CA ARG A 167 -15.81 3.05 9.56
C ARG A 167 -15.94 3.07 11.08
N LYS A 168 -15.86 1.90 11.72
CA LYS A 168 -15.94 1.75 13.17
C LYS A 168 -14.79 2.46 13.91
N ALA A 169 -13.61 2.53 13.32
CA ALA A 169 -12.45 3.25 13.88
C ALA A 169 -12.64 4.76 13.78
N LEU A 170 -13.25 5.25 12.68
CA LEU A 170 -13.54 6.67 12.47
C LEU A 170 -14.71 7.16 13.31
N ASP A 171 -15.81 6.39 13.43
CA ASP A 171 -17.02 6.75 14.15
C ASP A 171 -16.82 6.82 15.69
N LYS A 172 -15.88 6.03 16.24
CA LYS A 172 -15.58 6.05 17.69
C LYS A 172 -14.84 7.31 18.18
N ASN A 173 -14.40 8.18 17.28
CA ASN A 173 -13.59 9.36 17.61
C ASN A 173 -14.18 10.68 17.02
N GLY A 174 -15.43 10.68 16.57
CA GLY A 174 -16.27 11.85 16.24
C GLY A 174 -17.37 11.97 17.28
#